data_1b666ae0523a722616a355ac11f44de1
#
_entry.id   1b666ae0523a722616a355ac11f44de1
#
_cell.length_a   1.000
_cell.length_b   1.000
_cell.length_c   1.000
_cell.angle_alpha   90.00
_cell.angle_beta   90.00
_cell.angle_gamma   90.00
#
_symmetry.space_group_name_H-M   'P 1'
#
loop_
_entity.id
_entity.type
_entity.pdbx_description
1 polymer ?
#
loop_
_entity_poly.entity_id
_entity_poly.type
_entity_poly.pdbx_seq_one_letter_code
_entity_poly.pdbx_strand_id
1 'polypeptide(L)'
;MRFSKQLLFLPCVALFIVFSREGKAQTENHLAGPVKWMTFEEAVEKSKTEKRKIFIDVYTGWCGWCKVMDKNTFPDPEIARLLNENFYPVKFDAEQEADIVFRGTTFKFIPQGGRGYHQLAAALLNNQLSYPNFVFLDEEFRIIPIYQGYSSLPGYKKPEEFHPFLSFVAGNFYQKANIQDYQKEYKSPYSASSTPGNN
;
A
#
# COMPACT_ATOMS: atom_id res chain seq x y z
N MET A 1 48.15 21.65 75.87
CA MET A 1 47.02 22.38 75.27
C MET A 1 46.80 22.00 73.86
N ARG A 2 45.76 21.19 73.58
CA ARG A 2 45.43 20.70 72.22
C ARG A 2 44.06 21.27 71.86
N PHE A 3 44.04 22.16 70.89
CA PHE A 3 42.80 22.68 70.33
C PHE A 3 42.29 21.70 69.26
N SER A 4 41.11 21.13 69.52
CA SER A 4 40.37 20.31 68.58
C SER A 4 39.56 21.22 67.68
N LYS A 5 39.82 21.19 66.33
CA LYS A 5 39.00 21.83 65.33
C LYS A 5 37.87 20.86 64.94
N GLN A 6 36.66 21.21 65.34
CA GLN A 6 35.44 20.57 64.83
C GLN A 6 35.12 21.13 63.45
N LEU A 7 35.10 20.22 62.46
CA LEU A 7 34.71 20.49 61.07
C LEU A 7 33.17 20.30 60.97
N LEU A 8 32.42 21.40 60.77
CA LEU A 8 30.98 21.33 60.45
C LEU A 8 30.80 20.84 59.03
N PHE A 9 30.24 19.65 58.86
CA PHE A 9 29.72 19.17 57.60
C PHE A 9 28.30 19.73 57.39
N LEU A 10 28.12 20.63 56.44
CA LEU A 10 26.79 20.99 55.89
C LEU A 10 26.36 19.92 54.87
N PRO A 11 25.19 19.30 54.97
CA PRO A 11 24.66 18.46 53.89
C PRO A 11 24.09 19.35 52.81
N CYS A 12 24.73 19.24 51.62
CA CYS A 12 24.22 19.84 50.40
C CYS A 12 23.03 19.02 49.89
N VAL A 13 21.80 19.47 50.19
CA VAL A 13 20.59 18.85 49.63
C VAL A 13 20.47 19.27 48.17
N ALA A 14 20.89 18.35 47.28
CA ALA A 14 20.69 18.51 45.85
C ALA A 14 19.22 18.28 45.53
N LEU A 15 18.49 19.36 45.27
CA LEU A 15 17.11 19.33 44.79
C LEU A 15 17.10 18.86 43.32
N PHE A 16 16.84 17.55 43.09
CA PHE A 16 16.60 17.02 41.78
C PHE A 16 15.24 17.50 41.28
N ILE A 17 15.22 18.55 40.46
CA ILE A 17 14.02 18.96 39.71
C ILE A 17 13.87 17.95 38.57
N VAL A 18 12.97 16.96 38.75
CA VAL A 18 12.52 16.07 37.69
C VAL A 18 11.66 16.88 36.74
N PHE A 19 12.25 17.34 35.64
CA PHE A 19 11.50 17.87 34.51
C PHE A 19 10.78 16.70 33.83
N SER A 20 9.52 16.48 34.22
CA SER A 20 8.59 15.65 33.45
C SER A 20 8.39 16.32 32.10
N ARG A 21 9.12 15.86 31.08
CA ARG A 21 8.76 16.16 29.68
C ARG A 21 7.46 15.41 29.37
N GLU A 22 6.35 16.12 29.46
CA GLU A 22 5.13 15.70 28.79
C GLU A 22 5.42 15.70 27.29
N GLY A 23 5.75 14.52 26.77
CA GLY A 23 5.82 14.28 25.34
C GLY A 23 4.41 14.41 24.78
N LYS A 24 4.04 15.60 24.29
CA LYS A 24 2.94 15.72 23.33
C LYS A 24 3.31 14.81 22.17
N ALA A 25 2.61 13.69 22.05
CA ALA A 25 2.59 12.93 20.82
C ALA A 25 2.07 13.88 19.74
N GLN A 26 2.98 14.49 19.01
CA GLN A 26 2.66 15.13 17.75
C GLN A 26 2.19 13.99 16.87
N THR A 27 0.88 13.88 16.65
CA THR A 27 0.33 13.23 15.48
C THR A 27 0.90 14.02 14.31
N GLU A 28 2.06 13.58 13.81
CA GLU A 28 2.56 14.02 12.52
C GLU A 28 1.47 13.62 11.53
N ASN A 29 0.74 14.63 11.08
CA ASN A 29 -0.18 14.51 9.96
C ASN A 29 0.73 14.28 8.73
N HIS A 30 1.19 13.05 8.57
CA HIS A 30 1.93 12.60 7.41
C HIS A 30 0.94 12.62 6.26
N LEU A 31 0.79 13.80 5.63
CA LEU A 31 0.17 13.90 4.32
C LEU A 31 0.98 12.98 3.41
N ALA A 32 0.46 11.79 3.18
CA ALA A 32 1.08 10.85 2.28
C ALA A 32 1.22 11.55 0.93
N GLY A 33 2.44 11.63 0.43
CA GLY A 33 2.68 12.10 -0.94
C GLY A 33 1.93 11.22 -1.94
N PRO A 34 1.93 11.59 -3.23
CA PRO A 34 1.27 10.79 -4.26
C PRO A 34 1.81 9.36 -4.28
N VAL A 35 1.02 8.42 -4.82
CA VAL A 35 1.48 7.04 -5.04
C VAL A 35 2.74 7.05 -5.90
N LYS A 36 3.79 6.37 -5.44
CA LYS A 36 5.10 6.28 -6.10
C LYS A 36 5.07 5.16 -7.14
N TRP A 37 4.31 5.39 -8.19
CA TRP A 37 4.18 4.44 -9.29
C TRP A 37 5.51 4.09 -9.93
N MET A 38 5.65 2.84 -10.36
CA MET A 38 6.81 2.32 -11.06
C MET A 38 6.37 1.35 -12.16
N THR A 39 7.29 0.95 -13.04
CA THR A 39 7.08 -0.12 -14.00
C THR A 39 7.17 -1.49 -13.33
N PHE A 40 6.70 -2.54 -14.02
CA PHE A 40 6.83 -3.90 -13.52
C PHE A 40 8.31 -4.30 -13.37
N GLU A 41 9.14 -3.92 -14.32
CA GLU A 41 10.58 -4.21 -14.31
C GLU A 41 11.30 -3.50 -13.15
N GLU A 42 10.94 -2.23 -12.86
CA GLU A 42 11.48 -1.51 -11.70
C GLU A 42 11.12 -2.19 -10.38
N ALA A 43 9.88 -2.68 -10.26
CA ALA A 43 9.45 -3.42 -9.08
C ALA A 43 10.22 -4.74 -8.93
N VAL A 44 10.44 -5.47 -10.04
CA VAL A 44 11.25 -6.69 -10.07
C VAL A 44 12.69 -6.40 -9.65
N GLU A 45 13.29 -5.34 -10.17
CA GLU A 45 14.67 -4.96 -9.84
C GLU A 45 14.81 -4.58 -8.36
N LYS A 46 13.90 -3.76 -7.84
CA LYS A 46 13.87 -3.39 -6.41
C LYS A 46 13.71 -4.61 -5.50
N SER A 47 12.92 -5.59 -5.90
CA SER A 47 12.69 -6.82 -5.13
C SER A 47 13.93 -7.71 -4.98
N LYS A 48 15.00 -7.47 -5.75
CA LYS A 48 16.28 -8.18 -5.57
C LYS A 48 17.01 -7.75 -4.30
N THR A 49 16.83 -6.51 -3.88
CA THR A 49 17.49 -5.93 -2.71
C THR A 49 16.57 -5.84 -1.50
N GLU A 50 15.30 -5.52 -1.69
CA GLU A 50 14.30 -5.44 -0.65
C GLU A 50 13.04 -6.20 -1.07
N LYS A 51 12.74 -7.28 -0.37
CA LYS A 51 11.53 -8.08 -0.59
C LYS A 51 10.30 -7.34 -0.13
N ARG A 52 9.37 -7.09 -1.05
CA ARG A 52 8.10 -6.41 -0.77
C ARG A 52 7.02 -6.94 -1.70
N LYS A 53 5.78 -6.96 -1.24
CA LYS A 53 4.61 -7.26 -2.08
C LYS A 53 4.49 -6.26 -3.21
N ILE A 54 3.91 -6.71 -4.32
CA ILE A 54 3.66 -5.85 -5.48
C ILE A 54 2.16 -5.65 -5.63
N PHE A 55 1.75 -4.40 -5.75
CA PHE A 55 0.42 -4.02 -6.18
C PHE A 55 0.46 -3.59 -7.64
N ILE A 56 -0.38 -4.17 -8.50
CA ILE A 56 -0.41 -3.86 -9.93
C ILE A 56 -1.79 -3.30 -10.28
N ASP A 57 -1.83 -2.05 -10.72
CA ASP A 57 -2.98 -1.45 -11.38
C ASP A 57 -2.88 -1.71 -12.89
N VAL A 58 -3.69 -2.65 -13.37
CA VAL A 58 -3.76 -2.98 -14.79
C VAL A 58 -4.82 -2.12 -15.46
N TYR A 59 -4.39 -1.28 -16.37
CA TYR A 59 -5.23 -0.29 -17.05
C TYR A 59 -5.02 -0.29 -18.57
N THR A 60 -5.80 0.54 -19.27
CA THR A 60 -5.58 0.90 -20.68
C THR A 60 -5.83 2.39 -20.88
N GLY A 61 -5.21 2.98 -21.90
CA GLY A 61 -5.32 4.42 -22.18
C GLY A 61 -6.75 4.93 -22.46
N TRP A 62 -7.64 4.07 -22.94
CA TRP A 62 -9.05 4.37 -23.24
C TRP A 62 -10.00 4.09 -22.07
N CYS A 63 -9.53 3.47 -20.98
CA CYS A 63 -10.35 3.07 -19.84
C CYS A 63 -10.84 4.30 -19.04
N GLY A 64 -12.11 4.65 -19.18
CA GLY A 64 -12.71 5.79 -18.45
C GLY A 64 -12.70 5.62 -16.94
N TRP A 65 -13.02 4.42 -16.42
CA TRP A 65 -13.01 4.14 -14.99
C TRP A 65 -11.60 4.08 -14.39
N CYS A 66 -10.57 3.76 -15.18
CA CYS A 66 -9.19 3.86 -14.74
C CYS A 66 -8.82 5.34 -14.47
N LYS A 67 -9.23 6.26 -15.36
CA LYS A 67 -9.05 7.70 -15.16
C LYS A 67 -9.79 8.22 -13.92
N VAL A 68 -10.96 7.64 -13.61
CA VAL A 68 -11.69 7.96 -12.37
C VAL A 68 -10.93 7.46 -11.12
N MET A 69 -10.32 6.27 -11.17
CA MET A 69 -9.42 5.78 -10.11
C MET A 69 -8.24 6.73 -9.90
N ASP A 70 -7.59 7.12 -10.98
CA ASP A 70 -6.42 8.03 -10.95
C ASP A 70 -6.76 9.39 -10.35
N LYS A 71 -7.99 9.87 -10.56
CA LYS A 71 -8.43 11.18 -10.07
C LYS A 71 -8.95 11.13 -8.63
N ASN A 72 -9.66 10.07 -8.25
CA ASN A 72 -10.49 10.08 -7.04
C ASN A 72 -10.06 9.07 -5.97
N THR A 73 -9.36 7.99 -6.34
CA THR A 73 -9.02 6.93 -5.39
C THR A 73 -7.53 6.94 -5.04
N PHE A 74 -6.65 6.93 -6.02
CA PHE A 74 -5.21 6.89 -5.76
C PHE A 74 -4.64 8.17 -5.11
N PRO A 75 -5.21 9.37 -5.30
CA PRO A 75 -4.77 10.57 -4.57
C PRO A 75 -5.24 10.64 -3.12
N ASP A 76 -6.14 9.74 -2.68
CA ASP A 76 -6.57 9.68 -1.29
C ASP A 76 -5.37 9.40 -0.37
N PRO A 77 -5.15 10.19 0.71
CA PRO A 77 -3.97 10.09 1.55
C PRO A 77 -3.78 8.71 2.19
N GLU A 78 -4.87 8.06 2.64
CA GLU A 78 -4.78 6.73 3.25
C GLU A 78 -4.47 5.65 2.23
N ILE A 79 -5.04 5.73 1.02
CA ILE A 79 -4.73 4.83 -0.09
C ILE A 79 -3.26 4.99 -0.51
N ALA A 80 -2.82 6.22 -0.73
CA ALA A 80 -1.45 6.52 -1.14
C ALA A 80 -0.43 6.07 -0.09
N ARG A 81 -0.69 6.33 1.19
CA ARG A 81 0.15 5.90 2.31
C ARG A 81 0.26 4.37 2.32
N LEU A 82 -0.88 3.68 2.30
CA LEU A 82 -0.93 2.22 2.38
C LEU A 82 -0.19 1.54 1.23
N LEU A 83 -0.35 2.07 0.00
CA LEU A 83 0.36 1.59 -1.18
C LEU A 83 1.88 1.83 -1.07
N ASN A 84 2.30 3.04 -0.71
CA ASN A 84 3.71 3.40 -0.65
C ASN A 84 4.48 2.69 0.47
N GLU A 85 3.83 2.45 1.61
CA GLU A 85 4.47 1.81 2.77
C GLU A 85 4.59 0.29 2.63
N ASN A 86 3.60 -0.36 2.00
CA ASN A 86 3.49 -1.83 2.05
C ASN A 86 3.75 -2.53 0.74
N PHE A 87 3.77 -1.80 -0.39
CA PHE A 87 3.88 -2.38 -1.72
C PHE A 87 4.94 -1.68 -2.58
N TYR A 88 5.32 -2.33 -3.65
CA TYR A 88 5.82 -1.69 -4.86
C TYR A 88 4.61 -1.46 -5.77
N PRO A 89 4.11 -0.22 -5.87
CA PRO A 89 2.93 0.07 -6.69
C PRO A 89 3.34 0.17 -8.16
N VAL A 90 2.81 -0.73 -8.97
CA VAL A 90 3.05 -0.82 -10.41
C VAL A 90 1.86 -0.28 -11.18
N LYS A 91 2.12 0.62 -12.14
CA LYS A 91 1.14 1.09 -13.12
C LYS A 91 1.41 0.35 -14.43
N PHE A 92 0.51 -0.56 -14.84
CA PHE A 92 0.74 -1.44 -15.96
C PHE A 92 -0.29 -1.24 -17.08
N ASP A 93 0.14 -0.67 -18.22
CA ASP A 93 -0.70 -0.57 -19.40
C ASP A 93 -0.81 -1.94 -20.07
N ALA A 94 -2.03 -2.48 -20.09
CA ALA A 94 -2.30 -3.78 -20.70
C ALA A 94 -2.15 -3.79 -22.22
N GLU A 95 -2.01 -2.62 -22.86
CA GLU A 95 -1.79 -2.47 -24.29
C GLU A 95 -0.37 -1.98 -24.63
N GLN A 96 0.57 -1.92 -23.66
CA GLN A 96 1.96 -1.55 -23.96
C GLN A 96 2.60 -2.51 -24.95
N GLU A 97 3.44 -1.97 -25.86
CA GLU A 97 4.07 -2.77 -26.92
C GLU A 97 5.46 -3.30 -26.55
N ALA A 98 6.11 -2.70 -25.56
CA ALA A 98 7.44 -3.10 -25.13
C ALA A 98 7.45 -4.52 -24.54
N ASP A 99 8.37 -5.36 -25.00
CA ASP A 99 8.56 -6.70 -24.43
C ASP A 99 8.97 -6.63 -22.96
N ILE A 100 8.39 -7.49 -22.12
CA ILE A 100 8.79 -7.66 -20.72
C ILE A 100 9.42 -9.04 -20.55
N VAL A 101 10.66 -9.07 -20.06
CA VAL A 101 11.34 -10.34 -19.71
C VAL A 101 11.23 -10.58 -18.23
N PHE A 102 10.54 -11.64 -17.84
CA PHE A 102 10.40 -12.00 -16.44
C PHE A 102 10.59 -13.52 -16.25
N ARG A 103 11.51 -13.89 -15.36
CA ARG A 103 11.85 -15.29 -15.03
C ARG A 103 12.16 -16.15 -16.26
N GLY A 104 12.88 -15.59 -17.24
CA GLY A 104 13.27 -16.29 -18.47
C GLY A 104 12.17 -16.38 -19.53
N THR A 105 10.99 -15.85 -19.26
CA THR A 105 9.88 -15.76 -20.22
C THR A 105 9.81 -14.35 -20.77
N THR A 106 9.73 -14.21 -22.10
CA THR A 106 9.46 -12.95 -22.78
C THR A 106 7.96 -12.81 -23.02
N PHE A 107 7.34 -11.83 -22.39
CA PHE A 107 5.95 -11.45 -22.62
C PHE A 107 5.89 -10.35 -23.68
N LYS A 108 5.04 -10.51 -24.67
CA LYS A 108 4.93 -9.64 -25.84
C LYS A 108 3.54 -9.02 -25.96
N PHE A 109 3.45 -7.95 -26.71
CA PHE A 109 2.19 -7.44 -27.19
C PHE A 109 1.60 -8.37 -28.26
N ILE A 110 0.30 -8.67 -28.17
CA ILE A 110 -0.47 -9.46 -29.13
C ILE A 110 -1.48 -8.54 -29.80
N PRO A 111 -1.28 -8.19 -31.08
CA PRO A 111 -2.25 -7.37 -31.79
C PRO A 111 -3.55 -8.15 -32.05
N GLN A 112 -4.69 -7.48 -31.89
CA GLN A 112 -6.02 -8.05 -32.10
C GLN A 112 -7.00 -6.99 -32.59
N GLY A 113 -7.40 -7.04 -33.84
CA GLY A 113 -8.49 -6.24 -34.39
C GLY A 113 -8.38 -4.72 -34.21
N GLY A 114 -7.23 -4.11 -34.47
CA GLY A 114 -6.98 -2.66 -34.31
C GLY A 114 -6.61 -2.22 -32.90
N ARG A 115 -6.55 -3.15 -31.95
CA ARG A 115 -6.04 -3.03 -30.60
C ARG A 115 -5.11 -4.20 -30.30
N GLY A 116 -4.96 -4.56 -29.05
CA GLY A 116 -4.22 -5.72 -28.64
C GLY A 116 -4.17 -5.82 -27.12
N TYR A 117 -3.33 -6.69 -26.65
CA TYR A 117 -3.05 -6.83 -25.25
C TYR A 117 -1.64 -7.34 -25.03
N HIS A 118 -1.06 -6.99 -23.90
CA HIS A 118 0.23 -7.54 -23.50
C HIS A 118 0.04 -8.91 -22.82
N GLN A 119 0.86 -9.90 -23.19
CA GLN A 119 0.77 -11.25 -22.65
C GLN A 119 0.88 -11.31 -21.12
N LEU A 120 1.66 -10.39 -20.51
CA LEU A 120 1.74 -10.31 -19.04
C LEU A 120 0.40 -9.92 -18.43
N ALA A 121 -0.37 -8.98 -19.04
CA ALA A 121 -1.72 -8.65 -18.58
C ALA A 121 -2.63 -9.89 -18.63
N ALA A 122 -2.59 -10.63 -19.73
CA ALA A 122 -3.38 -11.85 -19.86
C ALA A 122 -3.00 -12.91 -18.81
N ALA A 123 -1.71 -13.07 -18.52
CA ALA A 123 -1.23 -14.00 -17.50
C ALA A 123 -1.67 -13.56 -16.07
N LEU A 124 -1.51 -12.29 -15.74
CA LEU A 124 -1.90 -11.74 -14.44
C LEU A 124 -3.41 -11.81 -14.19
N LEU A 125 -4.21 -11.58 -15.23
CA LEU A 125 -5.67 -11.54 -15.16
C LEU A 125 -6.35 -12.88 -15.52
N ASN A 126 -5.57 -13.94 -15.67
CA ASN A 126 -6.09 -15.26 -16.11
C ASN A 126 -6.97 -15.15 -17.37
N ASN A 127 -6.52 -14.39 -18.36
CA ASN A 127 -7.22 -14.07 -19.62
C ASN A 127 -8.58 -13.32 -19.47
N GLN A 128 -8.92 -12.84 -18.27
CA GLN A 128 -10.11 -12.04 -18.04
C GLN A 128 -9.79 -10.54 -18.14
N LEU A 129 -9.53 -10.08 -19.37
CA LEU A 129 -9.09 -8.72 -19.66
C LEU A 129 -10.24 -7.71 -19.45
N SER A 130 -10.35 -7.17 -18.24
CA SER A 130 -11.26 -6.11 -17.85
C SER A 130 -10.52 -5.04 -17.07
N TYR A 131 -10.92 -3.76 -17.19
CA TYR A 131 -10.19 -2.62 -16.62
C TYR A 131 -11.12 -1.62 -15.94
N PRO A 132 -10.68 -0.95 -14.83
CA PRO A 132 -9.44 -1.23 -14.10
C PRO A 132 -9.47 -2.62 -13.45
N ASN A 133 -8.30 -3.21 -13.23
CA ASN A 133 -8.19 -4.47 -12.53
C ASN A 133 -6.91 -4.51 -11.69
N PHE A 134 -6.99 -5.01 -10.46
CA PHE A 134 -5.90 -4.96 -9.52
C PHE A 134 -5.39 -6.36 -9.20
N VAL A 135 -4.07 -6.52 -9.26
CA VAL A 135 -3.40 -7.78 -8.94
C VAL A 135 -2.43 -7.55 -7.80
N PHE A 136 -2.38 -8.51 -6.88
CA PHE A 136 -1.42 -8.51 -5.79
C PHE A 136 -0.47 -9.69 -5.95
N LEU A 137 0.82 -9.42 -5.86
CA LEU A 137 1.83 -10.46 -5.81
C LEU A 137 2.51 -10.46 -4.45
N ASP A 138 2.85 -11.65 -3.96
CA ASP A 138 3.68 -11.78 -2.78
C ASP A 138 5.17 -11.51 -3.08
N GLU A 139 6.01 -11.61 -2.08
CA GLU A 139 7.43 -11.36 -2.13
C GLU A 139 8.20 -12.33 -3.05
N GLU A 140 7.57 -13.45 -3.44
CA GLU A 140 8.04 -14.43 -4.42
C GLU A 140 7.35 -14.32 -5.77
N PHE A 141 6.61 -13.23 -6.03
CA PHE A 141 5.86 -12.96 -7.26
C PHE A 141 4.75 -13.99 -7.55
N ARG A 142 4.19 -14.61 -6.53
CA ARG A 142 3.00 -15.45 -6.66
C ARG A 142 1.76 -14.59 -6.50
N ILE A 143 0.73 -14.83 -7.28
CA ILE A 143 -0.53 -14.10 -7.18
C ILE A 143 -1.18 -14.40 -5.83
N ILE A 144 -1.55 -13.35 -5.11
CA ILE A 144 -2.35 -13.42 -3.89
C ILE A 144 -3.83 -13.36 -4.29
N PRO A 145 -4.60 -14.44 -4.14
CA PRO A 145 -6.01 -14.43 -4.46
C PRO A 145 -6.78 -13.59 -3.42
N ILE A 146 -7.60 -12.65 -3.88
CA ILE A 146 -8.46 -11.84 -3.01
C ILE A 146 -9.79 -12.54 -2.74
N TYR A 147 -10.36 -13.16 -3.78
CA TYR A 147 -11.54 -14.01 -3.67
C TYR A 147 -11.17 -15.43 -4.09
N GLN A 148 -11.91 -16.43 -3.57
CA GLN A 148 -11.73 -17.80 -4.03
C GLN A 148 -11.97 -17.89 -5.55
N GLY A 149 -10.97 -18.41 -6.27
CA GLY A 149 -11.02 -18.60 -7.73
C GLY A 149 -10.70 -17.36 -8.57
N TYR A 150 -10.40 -16.20 -7.98
CA TYR A 150 -10.06 -14.99 -8.71
C TYR A 150 -8.63 -14.55 -8.42
N SER A 151 -7.85 -14.39 -9.47
CA SER A 151 -6.46 -13.90 -9.41
C SER A 151 -6.35 -12.38 -9.27
N SER A 152 -7.47 -11.65 -9.38
CA SER A 152 -7.50 -10.19 -9.44
C SER A 152 -8.76 -9.60 -8.82
N LEU A 153 -8.74 -8.29 -8.60
CA LEU A 153 -9.84 -7.49 -8.07
C LEU A 153 -10.33 -6.52 -9.14
N PRO A 154 -11.38 -6.83 -9.92
CA PRO A 154 -11.82 -6.01 -11.03
C PRO A 154 -12.69 -4.81 -10.60
N GLY A 155 -12.70 -3.79 -11.46
CA GLY A 155 -13.63 -2.67 -11.44
C GLY A 155 -13.23 -1.53 -10.51
N TYR A 156 -13.83 -0.36 -10.77
CA TYR A 156 -13.66 0.85 -9.98
C TYR A 156 -14.01 0.63 -8.51
N LYS A 157 -13.22 1.24 -7.63
CA LYS A 157 -13.43 1.27 -6.18
C LYS A 157 -13.23 2.68 -5.66
N LYS A 158 -14.14 3.16 -4.83
CA LYS A 158 -13.91 4.36 -4.02
C LYS A 158 -12.84 4.09 -2.96
N PRO A 159 -12.21 5.13 -2.36
CA PRO A 159 -11.20 4.93 -1.31
C PRO A 159 -11.67 4.02 -0.18
N GLU A 160 -12.85 4.27 0.37
CA GLU A 160 -13.44 3.51 1.47
C GLU A 160 -13.77 2.05 1.11
N GLU A 161 -14.04 1.77 -0.16
CA GLU A 161 -14.29 0.43 -0.69
C GLU A 161 -12.97 -0.32 -1.00
N PHE A 162 -11.93 0.43 -1.37
CA PHE A 162 -10.65 -0.14 -1.78
C PHE A 162 -9.72 -0.44 -0.61
N HIS A 163 -9.73 0.42 0.40
CA HIS A 163 -8.86 0.34 1.56
C HIS A 163 -8.88 -1.02 2.29
N PRO A 164 -10.04 -1.68 2.52
CA PRO A 164 -10.06 -2.99 3.16
C PRO A 164 -9.28 -4.06 2.39
N PHE A 165 -9.29 -4.03 1.06
CA PHE A 165 -8.53 -4.99 0.25
C PHE A 165 -7.02 -4.76 0.36
N LEU A 166 -6.58 -3.50 0.31
CA LEU A 166 -5.19 -3.14 0.51
C LEU A 166 -4.71 -3.53 1.91
N SER A 167 -5.49 -3.22 2.94
CA SER A 167 -5.18 -3.57 4.33
C SER A 167 -5.13 -5.08 4.56
N PHE A 168 -6.01 -5.84 3.93
CA PHE A 168 -6.05 -7.29 3.99
C PHE A 168 -4.75 -7.92 3.48
N VAL A 169 -4.25 -7.41 2.35
CA VAL A 169 -3.00 -7.91 1.76
C VAL A 169 -1.79 -7.38 2.53
N ALA A 170 -1.76 -6.09 2.86
CA ALA A 170 -0.67 -5.46 3.59
C ALA A 170 -0.39 -6.15 4.94
N GLY A 171 -1.45 -6.45 5.69
CA GLY A 171 -1.38 -7.13 6.99
C GLY A 171 -1.23 -8.65 6.94
N ASN A 172 -1.06 -9.26 5.76
CA ASN A 172 -0.98 -10.73 5.58
C ASN A 172 -2.22 -11.51 6.05
N PHE A 173 -3.38 -10.85 6.15
CA PHE A 173 -4.60 -11.52 6.61
C PHE A 173 -5.07 -12.60 5.64
N TYR A 174 -4.76 -12.47 4.34
CA TYR A 174 -5.06 -13.47 3.31
C TYR A 174 -4.49 -14.88 3.61
N GLN A 175 -3.48 -14.96 4.48
CA GLN A 175 -2.90 -16.24 4.91
C GLN A 175 -3.75 -16.97 5.96
N LYS A 176 -4.68 -16.26 6.63
CA LYS A 176 -5.42 -16.76 7.80
C LYS A 176 -6.94 -16.68 7.69
N ALA A 177 -7.45 -15.83 6.80
CA ALA A 177 -8.87 -15.56 6.65
C ALA A 177 -9.21 -15.34 5.16
N ASN A 178 -10.49 -15.44 4.82
CA ASN A 178 -10.98 -14.90 3.56
C ASN A 178 -11.34 -13.41 3.71
N ILE A 179 -11.47 -12.71 2.61
CA ILE A 179 -11.76 -11.27 2.61
C ILE A 179 -13.11 -10.93 3.24
N GLN A 180 -14.12 -11.78 3.06
CA GLN A 180 -15.46 -11.55 3.60
C GLN A 180 -15.48 -11.59 5.13
N ASP A 181 -14.74 -12.50 5.74
CA ASP A 181 -14.62 -12.57 7.21
C ASP A 181 -13.76 -11.42 7.74
N TYR A 182 -12.69 -11.08 7.04
CA TYR A 182 -11.89 -9.90 7.39
C TYR A 182 -12.73 -8.61 7.37
N GLN A 183 -13.56 -8.41 6.35
CA GLN A 183 -14.40 -7.21 6.23
C GLN A 183 -15.45 -7.05 7.34
N LYS A 184 -15.91 -8.12 7.96
CA LYS A 184 -16.85 -8.05 9.10
C LYS A 184 -16.23 -7.39 10.34
N GLU A 185 -14.93 -7.58 10.56
CA GLU A 185 -14.18 -7.06 11.71
C GLU A 185 -13.35 -5.81 11.37
N TYR A 186 -13.28 -5.46 10.08
CA TYR A 186 -12.47 -4.38 9.60
C TYR A 186 -12.98 -3.01 10.10
N LYS A 187 -12.06 -2.24 10.69
CA LYS A 187 -12.33 -0.86 11.12
C LYS A 187 -11.80 0.12 10.09
N SER A 188 -12.73 0.75 9.37
CA SER A 188 -12.41 1.72 8.33
C SER A 188 -11.86 3.02 8.90
N PRO A 189 -10.75 3.58 8.38
CA PRO A 189 -10.30 4.92 8.74
C PRO A 189 -11.29 6.01 8.30
N TYR A 190 -12.18 5.70 7.37
CA TYR A 190 -13.20 6.64 6.86
C TYR A 190 -14.45 6.73 7.73
N SER A 191 -14.64 5.80 8.68
CA SER A 191 -15.83 5.80 9.56
C SER A 191 -15.84 6.93 10.60
N ALA A 192 -14.69 7.55 10.88
CA ALA A 192 -14.57 8.62 11.85
C ALA A 192 -14.93 10.03 11.30
N SER A 193 -15.12 10.18 9.99
CA SER A 193 -15.39 11.48 9.35
C SER A 193 -16.88 11.80 9.16
N SER A 194 -17.80 10.91 9.57
CA SER A 194 -19.25 11.11 9.47
C SER A 194 -19.87 11.57 10.79
N THR A 195 -19.29 12.58 11.45
CA THR A 195 -20.05 13.35 12.45
C THR A 195 -20.88 14.36 11.67
N PRO A 196 -22.24 14.27 11.66
CA PRO A 196 -23.06 15.31 11.06
C PRO A 196 -22.82 16.60 11.82
N GLY A 197 -22.34 17.64 11.12
CA GLY A 197 -22.35 18.99 11.66
C GLY A 197 -23.78 19.32 12.10
N ASN A 198 -23.98 19.50 13.41
CA ASN A 198 -25.21 20.08 13.93
C ASN A 198 -25.35 21.48 13.34
N ASN A 199 -26.34 21.65 12.47
CA ASN A 199 -26.93 22.96 12.17
C ASN A 199 -27.87 23.35 13.29
#